data_f472f14dab96099288b12fd0b9519a10
#
_entry.id   f472f14dab96099288b12fd0b9519a10
#
_cell.length_a   1.000
_cell.length_b   1.000
_cell.length_c   1.000
_cell.angle_alpha   90.00
_cell.angle_beta   90.00
_cell.angle_gamma   90.00
#
_symmetry.space_group_name_H-M   'P 1'
#
loop_
_entity.id
_entity.type
_entity.pdbx_description
1 polymer ?
#
loop_
_entity_poly.entity_id
_entity_poly.type
_entity_poly.pdbx_seq_one_letter_code
_entity_poly.pdbx_strand_id
1 'polypeptide(L)'
;MKYDPFVYDRKTVFMQRLADYVRMGYRHYAYGEVPVERAAAVAVKFSRLYAVHLSRNQNARLRRDGQAAARMLLWQGQENWVVFFLLLTPGQHAAYQLEEMRQVSDRSTRLTLGDYELVQRQRSGTKVPSWTWRLTPDAYEGWRCRILEVCRGGNDYDVQQCIEGMLCMPGYAGMREQVKKLKSLFVAEWKRRRPDTAKNPMTGVRQRYVQRLANSGHRLSQLVKNMA
;
A
#
# COMPACT_ATOMS: atom_id res chain seq x y z
N MET A 1 -24.36 3.90 15.39
CA MET A 1 -24.14 4.00 13.94
C MET A 1 -24.38 2.64 13.31
N LYS A 2 -25.27 2.53 12.29
CA LYS A 2 -25.65 1.23 11.69
C LYS A 2 -24.51 0.57 10.88
N TYR A 3 -23.59 1.36 10.33
CA TYR A 3 -22.36 0.92 9.66
C TYR A 3 -21.15 1.52 10.37
N ASP A 4 -20.35 0.67 10.94
CA ASP A 4 -19.17 1.03 11.74
C ASP A 4 -17.93 0.32 11.18
N PRO A 5 -17.27 0.92 10.16
CA PRO A 5 -16.14 0.30 9.50
C PRO A 5 -14.92 0.22 10.41
N PHE A 6 -14.03 -0.73 10.07
CA PHE A 6 -12.75 -0.88 10.74
C PHE A 6 -11.72 0.11 10.16
N VAL A 7 -11.00 0.80 11.03
CA VAL A 7 -9.90 1.73 10.69
C VAL A 7 -8.59 1.04 11.05
N TYR A 8 -7.75 0.83 10.04
CA TYR A 8 -6.43 0.23 10.23
C TYR A 8 -5.45 1.27 10.78
N ASP A 9 -4.57 0.88 11.69
CA ASP A 9 -3.50 1.71 12.27
C ASP A 9 -2.14 1.42 11.64
N ARG A 10 -1.91 0.21 11.11
CA ARG A 10 -0.64 -0.19 10.50
C ARG A 10 -0.70 -0.14 8.97
N LYS A 11 0.16 0.68 8.37
CA LYS A 11 0.29 0.81 6.91
C LYS A 11 0.48 -0.54 6.20
N THR A 12 1.34 -1.41 6.72
CA THR A 12 1.61 -2.72 6.13
C THR A 12 0.39 -3.65 6.14
N VAL A 13 -0.43 -3.61 7.19
CA VAL A 13 -1.70 -4.35 7.26
C VAL A 13 -2.69 -3.79 6.24
N PHE A 14 -2.83 -2.47 6.18
CA PHE A 14 -3.70 -1.81 5.23
C PHE A 14 -3.31 -2.13 3.78
N MET A 15 -2.02 -2.08 3.44
CA MET A 15 -1.49 -2.50 2.13
C MET A 15 -1.88 -3.94 1.79
N GLN A 16 -1.82 -4.87 2.76
CA GLN A 16 -2.26 -6.25 2.54
C GLN A 16 -3.74 -6.33 2.20
N ARG A 17 -4.60 -5.61 2.94
CA ARG A 17 -6.06 -5.62 2.70
C ARG A 17 -6.43 -5.00 1.36
N LEU A 18 -5.80 -3.88 0.97
CA LEU A 18 -5.96 -3.30 -0.36
C LEU A 18 -5.62 -4.33 -1.46
N ALA A 19 -4.44 -4.96 -1.36
CA ALA A 19 -4.03 -5.99 -2.32
C ALA A 19 -4.99 -7.19 -2.35
N ASP A 20 -5.56 -7.59 -1.21
CA ASP A 20 -6.53 -8.69 -1.15
C ASP A 20 -7.83 -8.34 -1.90
N TYR A 21 -8.38 -7.13 -1.67
CA TYR A 21 -9.58 -6.71 -2.41
C TYR A 21 -9.31 -6.60 -3.91
N VAL A 22 -8.15 -6.09 -4.31
CA VAL A 22 -7.77 -6.04 -5.72
C VAL A 22 -7.67 -7.45 -6.31
N ARG A 23 -7.11 -8.44 -5.58
CA ARG A 23 -7.12 -9.87 -6.00
C ARG A 23 -8.53 -10.46 -6.10
N MET A 24 -9.45 -10.02 -5.25
CA MET A 24 -10.86 -10.43 -5.30
C MET A 24 -11.68 -9.75 -6.41
N GLY A 25 -11.04 -8.93 -7.26
CA GLY A 25 -11.67 -8.33 -8.44
C GLY A 25 -12.11 -6.87 -8.27
N TYR A 26 -11.80 -6.20 -7.16
CA TYR A 26 -12.03 -4.78 -6.99
C TYR A 26 -10.96 -4.01 -7.76
N ARG A 27 -11.28 -3.63 -9.00
CA ARG A 27 -10.31 -3.06 -9.98
C ARG A 27 -10.38 -1.55 -10.12
N HIS A 28 -11.43 -0.92 -9.60
CA HIS A 28 -11.60 0.51 -9.62
C HIS A 28 -11.56 1.05 -8.20
N TYR A 29 -11.04 2.26 -8.04
CA TYR A 29 -10.95 2.90 -6.75
C TYR A 29 -11.08 4.42 -6.84
N ALA A 30 -11.63 5.03 -5.80
CA ALA A 30 -11.44 6.43 -5.46
C ALA A 30 -10.82 6.49 -4.06
N TYR A 31 -10.05 7.53 -3.78
CA TYR A 31 -9.44 7.72 -2.47
C TYR A 31 -9.50 9.20 -2.06
N GLY A 32 -9.37 9.42 -0.77
CA GLY A 32 -9.27 10.75 -0.21
C GLY A 32 -8.88 10.70 1.26
N GLU A 33 -8.70 11.87 1.82
CA GLU A 33 -8.36 12.05 3.22
C GLU A 33 -9.41 12.94 3.88
N VAL A 34 -9.78 12.60 5.11
CA VAL A 34 -10.73 13.38 5.90
C VAL A 34 -10.29 13.45 7.34
N PRO A 35 -10.56 14.55 8.05
CA PRO A 35 -10.39 14.60 9.50
C PRO A 35 -11.21 13.48 10.16
N VAL A 36 -10.70 12.94 11.28
CA VAL A 36 -11.38 11.84 12.02
C VAL A 36 -12.81 12.19 12.36
N GLU A 37 -13.10 13.45 12.74
CA GLU A 37 -14.45 13.92 13.08
C GLU A 37 -15.43 13.78 11.92
N ARG A 38 -14.97 13.92 10.67
CA ARG A 38 -15.77 13.81 9.46
C ARG A 38 -15.86 12.38 8.91
N ALA A 39 -14.96 11.50 9.34
CA ALA A 39 -14.88 10.13 8.82
C ALA A 39 -16.18 9.34 9.04
N ALA A 40 -16.87 9.57 10.16
CA ALA A 40 -18.16 8.95 10.45
C ALA A 40 -19.25 9.39 9.45
N ALA A 41 -19.31 10.67 9.11
CA ALA A 41 -20.26 11.20 8.13
C ALA A 41 -19.98 10.64 6.73
N VAL A 42 -18.72 10.54 6.33
CA VAL A 42 -18.31 9.92 5.06
C VAL A 42 -18.69 8.43 5.03
N ALA A 43 -18.45 7.68 6.09
CA ALA A 43 -18.84 6.27 6.18
C ALA A 43 -20.36 6.08 6.05
N VAL A 44 -21.16 6.93 6.69
CA VAL A 44 -22.62 6.92 6.57
C VAL A 44 -23.06 7.27 5.13
N LYS A 45 -22.48 8.33 4.54
CA LYS A 45 -22.73 8.72 3.14
C LYS A 45 -22.46 7.54 2.20
N PHE A 46 -21.29 6.92 2.28
CA PHE A 46 -20.89 5.82 1.40
C PHE A 46 -21.70 4.55 1.66
N SER A 47 -22.10 4.30 2.90
CA SER A 47 -23.01 3.20 3.22
C SER A 47 -24.38 3.37 2.54
N ARG A 48 -24.92 4.60 2.54
CA ARG A 48 -26.21 4.91 1.94
C ARG A 48 -26.17 4.94 0.41
N LEU A 49 -25.17 5.60 -0.18
CA LEU A 49 -25.08 5.81 -1.62
C LEU A 49 -24.48 4.62 -2.37
N TYR A 50 -23.49 3.95 -1.77
CA TYR A 50 -22.67 2.94 -2.45
C TYR A 50 -22.78 1.55 -1.83
N ALA A 51 -23.63 1.38 -0.81
CA ALA A 51 -23.88 0.08 -0.17
C ALA A 51 -22.60 -0.66 0.28
N VAL A 52 -21.58 0.08 0.73
CA VAL A 52 -20.27 -0.48 1.16
C VAL A 52 -20.35 -1.42 2.36
N HIS A 53 -21.48 -1.41 3.06
CA HIS A 53 -21.77 -2.25 4.24
C HIS A 53 -22.26 -3.66 3.90
N LEU A 54 -22.57 -3.95 2.63
CA LEU A 54 -23.12 -5.24 2.23
C LEU A 54 -22.22 -6.42 2.58
N SER A 55 -22.81 -7.55 2.94
CA SER A 55 -22.09 -8.79 3.23
C SER A 55 -21.41 -9.37 1.98
N ARG A 56 -20.53 -10.36 2.18
CA ARG A 56 -19.88 -11.07 1.07
C ARG A 56 -20.89 -11.72 0.12
N ASN A 57 -21.94 -12.33 0.67
CA ASN A 57 -22.95 -13.01 -0.12
C ASN A 57 -23.81 -12.04 -0.94
N GLN A 58 -24.20 -10.90 -0.35
CA GLN A 58 -24.92 -9.85 -1.06
C GLN A 58 -24.08 -9.28 -2.21
N ASN A 59 -22.80 -8.98 -1.97
CA ASN A 59 -21.90 -8.54 -3.02
C ASN A 59 -21.67 -9.60 -4.13
N ALA A 60 -21.73 -10.88 -3.79
CA ALA A 60 -21.64 -11.95 -4.78
C ALA A 60 -22.90 -12.00 -5.66
N ARG A 61 -24.08 -11.70 -5.11
CA ARG A 61 -25.35 -11.57 -5.89
C ARG A 61 -25.28 -10.36 -6.83
N LEU A 62 -24.92 -9.18 -6.32
CA LEU A 62 -24.76 -7.98 -7.17
C LEU A 62 -23.88 -8.26 -8.39
N ARG A 63 -22.73 -8.90 -8.19
CA ARG A 63 -21.82 -9.21 -9.30
C ARG A 63 -22.40 -10.18 -10.32
N ARG A 64 -23.24 -11.15 -9.90
CA ARG A 64 -23.94 -12.05 -10.82
C ARG A 64 -24.98 -11.31 -11.66
N ASP A 65 -25.58 -10.27 -11.07
CA ASP A 65 -26.59 -9.44 -11.71
C ASP A 65 -25.98 -8.29 -12.54
N GLY A 66 -24.64 -8.32 -12.82
CA GLY A 66 -23.94 -7.31 -13.62
C GLY A 66 -23.69 -5.98 -12.87
N GLN A 67 -24.02 -5.91 -11.59
CA GLN A 67 -23.79 -4.73 -10.76
C GLN A 67 -22.42 -4.78 -10.08
N ALA A 68 -21.80 -3.62 -9.89
CA ALA A 68 -20.55 -3.55 -9.15
C ALA A 68 -20.79 -3.66 -7.64
N ALA A 69 -19.92 -4.41 -6.99
CA ALA A 69 -19.83 -4.46 -5.54
C ALA A 69 -18.88 -3.39 -5.03
N ALA A 70 -19.25 -2.71 -3.94
CA ALA A 70 -18.45 -1.67 -3.33
C ALA A 70 -17.88 -2.08 -1.97
N ARG A 71 -16.70 -1.55 -1.62
CA ARG A 71 -16.06 -1.66 -0.32
C ARG A 71 -15.38 -0.35 0.06
N MET A 72 -15.42 -0.02 1.34
CA MET A 72 -14.68 1.09 1.92
C MET A 72 -13.63 0.54 2.87
N LEU A 73 -12.40 0.97 2.70
CA LEU A 73 -11.28 0.70 3.61
C LEU A 73 -10.80 2.02 4.19
N LEU A 74 -10.49 2.02 5.48
CA LEU A 74 -10.01 3.20 6.22
C LEU A 74 -8.66 2.92 6.85
N TRP A 75 -7.76 3.89 6.78
CA TRP A 75 -6.46 3.83 7.42
C TRP A 75 -6.16 5.16 8.12
N GLN A 76 -5.77 5.08 9.40
CA GLN A 76 -5.28 6.23 10.15
C GLN A 76 -3.78 6.39 9.88
N GLY A 77 -3.45 7.22 8.91
CA GLY A 77 -2.05 7.47 8.53
C GLY A 77 -1.37 8.54 9.37
N GLN A 78 -2.15 9.47 9.89
CA GLN A 78 -1.71 10.56 10.77
C GLN A 78 -2.72 10.70 11.91
N GLU A 79 -2.32 11.33 13.00
CA GLU A 79 -3.07 11.36 14.27
C GLU A 79 -4.54 11.80 14.10
N ASN A 80 -4.79 12.85 13.34
CA ASN A 80 -6.13 13.45 13.20
C ASN A 80 -6.75 13.23 11.83
N TRP A 81 -6.16 12.35 10.98
CA TRP A 81 -6.61 12.14 9.61
C TRP A 81 -6.83 10.66 9.29
N VAL A 82 -7.88 10.41 8.54
CA VAL A 82 -8.20 9.07 8.02
C VAL A 82 -8.19 9.12 6.49
N VAL A 83 -7.36 8.27 5.92
CA VAL A 83 -7.36 7.98 4.48
C VAL A 83 -8.44 6.96 4.20
N PHE A 84 -9.29 7.21 3.21
CA PHE A 84 -10.26 6.24 2.74
C PHE A 84 -9.97 5.78 1.31
N PHE A 85 -10.28 4.52 1.06
CA PHE A 85 -10.35 3.94 -0.28
C PHE A 85 -11.76 3.38 -0.50
N LEU A 86 -12.45 3.90 -1.51
CA LEU A 86 -13.66 3.31 -2.06
C LEU A 86 -13.25 2.38 -3.20
N LEU A 87 -13.51 1.10 -3.06
CA LEU A 87 -13.12 0.06 -4.02
C LEU A 87 -14.35 -0.51 -4.70
N LEU A 88 -14.32 -0.65 -6.03
CA LEU A 88 -15.41 -1.23 -6.82
C LEU A 88 -14.92 -2.38 -7.70
N THR A 89 -15.79 -3.39 -7.84
CA THR A 89 -15.66 -4.38 -8.92
C THR A 89 -16.20 -3.80 -10.23
N PRO A 90 -15.83 -4.34 -11.41
CA PRO A 90 -16.50 -4.00 -12.66
C PRO A 90 -18.02 -4.24 -12.57
N GLY A 91 -18.82 -3.45 -13.29
CA GLY A 91 -20.27 -3.52 -13.33
C GLY A 91 -20.93 -2.15 -13.23
N GLN A 92 -22.25 -2.09 -13.25
CA GLN A 92 -23.00 -0.84 -13.09
C GLN A 92 -23.02 -0.39 -11.64
N HIS A 93 -22.72 0.89 -11.38
CA HIS A 93 -22.76 1.46 -10.04
C HIS A 93 -22.78 3.00 -10.05
N ALA A 94 -23.54 3.61 -9.16
CA ALA A 94 -23.65 5.08 -9.05
C ALA A 94 -22.32 5.78 -8.77
N ALA A 95 -21.38 5.14 -8.08
CA ALA A 95 -20.07 5.72 -7.79
C ALA A 95 -19.26 6.06 -9.04
N TYR A 96 -19.47 5.40 -10.18
CA TYR A 96 -18.80 5.74 -11.44
C TYR A 96 -19.20 7.10 -12.01
N GLN A 97 -20.37 7.62 -11.60
CA GLN A 97 -20.88 8.94 -12.01
C GLN A 97 -20.61 10.02 -10.96
N LEU A 98 -20.47 9.64 -9.70
CA LEU A 98 -20.41 10.56 -8.57
C LEU A 98 -19.02 10.76 -8.00
N GLU A 99 -18.07 9.86 -8.30
CA GLU A 99 -16.69 9.90 -7.80
C GLU A 99 -15.70 9.77 -8.97
N GLU A 100 -14.53 10.37 -8.83
CA GLU A 100 -13.43 10.19 -9.80
C GLU A 100 -12.83 8.80 -9.64
N MET A 101 -13.43 7.81 -10.33
CA MET A 101 -12.98 6.43 -10.25
C MET A 101 -11.75 6.19 -11.12
N ARG A 102 -10.70 5.66 -10.52
CA ARG A 102 -9.43 5.29 -11.14
C ARG A 102 -9.33 3.78 -11.29
N GLN A 103 -8.57 3.31 -12.26
CA GLN A 103 -8.33 1.89 -12.49
C GLN A 103 -6.98 1.46 -11.92
N VAL A 104 -6.97 0.42 -11.07
CA VAL A 104 -5.75 -0.05 -10.37
C VAL A 104 -4.63 -0.48 -11.34
N SER A 105 -4.98 -1.02 -12.51
CA SER A 105 -4.01 -1.49 -13.53
C SER A 105 -3.51 -0.40 -14.47
N ASP A 106 -4.15 0.76 -14.51
CA ASP A 106 -3.74 1.86 -15.37
C ASP A 106 -2.41 2.46 -14.87
N ARG A 107 -1.47 2.67 -15.77
CA ARG A 107 -0.15 3.23 -15.43
C ARG A 107 -0.21 4.66 -14.94
N SER A 108 -1.14 5.45 -15.44
CA SER A 108 -1.31 6.86 -15.07
C SER A 108 -2.02 7.06 -13.74
N THR A 109 -2.87 6.09 -13.36
CA THR A 109 -3.73 6.17 -12.16
C THR A 109 -3.57 4.95 -11.24
N ARG A 110 -2.36 4.38 -11.16
CA ARG A 110 -2.09 3.24 -10.27
C ARG A 110 -2.48 3.53 -8.84
N LEU A 111 -2.94 2.49 -8.16
CA LEU A 111 -3.19 2.58 -6.75
C LEU A 111 -1.87 2.75 -5.99
N THR A 112 -1.70 3.92 -5.40
CA THR A 112 -0.53 4.30 -4.60
C THR A 112 -0.90 4.49 -3.14
N LEU A 113 0.07 4.29 -2.26
CA LEU A 113 -0.01 4.60 -0.82
C LEU A 113 1.34 5.15 -0.34
N GLY A 114 1.49 6.47 -0.38
CA GLY A 114 2.78 7.14 -0.19
C GLY A 114 3.78 6.64 -1.25
N ASP A 115 4.96 6.21 -0.81
CA ASP A 115 6.05 5.75 -1.68
C ASP A 115 5.82 4.41 -2.39
N TYR A 116 4.66 3.79 -2.21
CA TYR A 116 4.38 2.45 -2.72
C TYR A 116 3.27 2.47 -3.76
N GLU A 117 3.44 1.68 -4.83
CA GLU A 117 2.41 1.41 -5.85
C GLU A 117 2.07 -0.07 -5.93
N LEU A 118 0.80 -0.38 -6.21
CA LEU A 118 0.32 -1.74 -6.40
C LEU A 118 0.36 -2.10 -7.89
N VAL A 119 1.11 -3.15 -8.25
CA VAL A 119 1.33 -3.55 -9.64
C VAL A 119 1.06 -5.03 -9.86
N GLN A 120 0.72 -5.37 -11.08
CA GLN A 120 0.73 -6.77 -11.54
C GLN A 120 2.15 -7.18 -11.94
N ARG A 121 2.54 -8.37 -11.52
CA ARG A 121 3.81 -8.97 -11.89
C ARG A 121 3.62 -10.44 -12.28
N GLN A 122 4.15 -10.81 -13.40
CA GLN A 122 4.26 -12.21 -13.79
C GLN A 122 5.44 -12.85 -13.07
N ARG A 123 5.20 -13.97 -12.40
CA ARG A 123 6.28 -14.77 -11.81
C ARG A 123 6.78 -15.78 -12.83
N SER A 124 8.09 -16.02 -12.83
CA SER A 124 8.66 -17.10 -13.62
C SER A 124 7.94 -18.42 -13.33
N GLY A 125 7.55 -19.16 -14.38
CA GLY A 125 6.82 -20.42 -14.24
C GLY A 125 5.31 -20.30 -13.98
N THR A 126 4.72 -19.10 -13.89
CA THR A 126 3.27 -18.93 -13.73
C THR A 126 2.66 -18.18 -14.91
N LYS A 127 1.51 -18.65 -15.43
CA LYS A 127 0.78 -17.95 -16.50
C LYS A 127 -0.01 -16.73 -16.00
N VAL A 128 -0.39 -16.71 -14.71
CA VAL A 128 -1.25 -15.68 -14.15
C VAL A 128 -0.41 -14.65 -13.37
N PRO A 129 -0.47 -13.36 -13.74
CA PRO A 129 0.22 -12.32 -13.02
C PRO A 129 -0.38 -12.13 -11.62
N SER A 130 0.46 -11.86 -10.64
CA SER A 130 0.06 -11.62 -9.26
C SER A 130 0.24 -10.16 -8.86
N TRP A 131 -0.66 -9.64 -8.02
CA TRP A 131 -0.56 -8.30 -7.47
C TRP A 131 0.49 -8.23 -6.36
N THR A 132 1.33 -7.21 -6.42
CA THR A 132 2.40 -6.97 -5.44
C THR A 132 2.68 -5.48 -5.31
N TRP A 133 3.12 -5.07 -4.13
CA TRP A 133 3.60 -3.73 -3.88
C TRP A 133 5.06 -3.58 -4.28
N ARG A 134 5.41 -2.39 -4.76
CA ARG A 134 6.79 -1.95 -5.00
C ARG A 134 6.91 -0.44 -4.71
N LEU A 135 8.11 0.09 -4.66
CA LEU A 135 8.33 1.54 -4.64
C LEU A 135 7.80 2.16 -5.94
N THR A 136 7.26 3.37 -5.82
CA THR A 136 7.02 4.23 -6.98
C THR A 136 8.33 4.53 -7.69
N PRO A 137 8.31 4.94 -8.97
CA PRO A 137 9.54 5.34 -9.68
C PRO A 137 10.33 6.41 -8.94
N ASP A 138 9.66 7.45 -8.44
CA ASP A 138 10.29 8.57 -7.72
C ASP A 138 10.92 8.13 -6.40
N ALA A 139 10.20 7.32 -5.61
CA ALA A 139 10.73 6.78 -4.37
C ALA A 139 11.92 5.84 -4.61
N TYR A 140 11.89 5.04 -5.69
CA TYR A 140 13.00 4.18 -6.07
C TYR A 140 14.24 5.00 -6.47
N GLU A 141 14.07 6.07 -7.24
CA GLU A 141 15.16 6.96 -7.61
C GLU A 141 15.72 7.72 -6.40
N GLY A 142 14.85 8.19 -5.50
CA GLY A 142 15.28 8.79 -4.22
C GLY A 142 16.18 7.85 -3.41
N TRP A 143 15.85 6.55 -3.36
CA TRP A 143 16.71 5.56 -2.72
C TRP A 143 18.04 5.35 -3.45
N ARG A 144 18.06 5.43 -4.79
CA ARG A 144 19.31 5.36 -5.56
C ARG A 144 20.22 6.56 -5.25
N CYS A 145 19.68 7.77 -5.26
CA CYS A 145 20.41 8.98 -4.91
C CYS A 145 20.99 8.89 -3.49
N ARG A 146 20.17 8.50 -2.52
CA ARG A 146 20.63 8.32 -1.12
C ARG A 146 21.79 7.32 -1.01
N ILE A 147 21.74 6.20 -1.72
CA ILE A 147 22.82 5.21 -1.73
C ILE A 147 24.11 5.82 -2.29
N LEU A 148 24.03 6.57 -3.41
CA LEU A 148 25.18 7.21 -4.01
C LEU A 148 25.83 8.25 -3.07
N GLU A 149 25.02 9.06 -2.40
CA GLU A 149 25.46 10.06 -1.42
C GLU A 149 26.19 9.40 -0.24
N VAL A 150 25.56 8.42 0.37
CA VAL A 150 26.09 7.72 1.54
C VAL A 150 27.39 6.97 1.22
N CYS A 151 27.48 6.33 0.04
CA CYS A 151 28.72 5.66 -0.37
C CYS A 151 29.86 6.63 -0.69
N ARG A 152 29.56 7.87 -1.13
CA ARG A 152 30.56 8.89 -1.50
C ARG A 152 31.18 9.59 -0.29
N GLY A 153 30.38 9.96 0.69
CA GLY A 153 30.84 10.83 1.78
C GLY A 153 30.07 10.62 3.11
N GLY A 154 29.17 9.64 3.18
CA GLY A 154 28.43 9.36 4.40
C GLY A 154 29.33 8.80 5.51
N ASN A 155 29.06 9.20 6.75
CA ASN A 155 29.65 8.61 7.93
C ASN A 155 29.01 7.23 8.23
N ASP A 156 29.54 6.49 9.18
CA ASP A 156 29.05 5.15 9.52
C ASP A 156 27.60 5.13 9.97
N TYR A 157 27.13 6.20 10.62
CA TYR A 157 25.73 6.34 11.03
C TYR A 157 24.79 6.47 9.81
N ASP A 158 25.13 7.32 8.84
CA ASP A 158 24.34 7.50 7.61
C ASP A 158 24.29 6.20 6.79
N VAL A 159 25.43 5.49 6.73
CA VAL A 159 25.52 4.16 6.11
C VAL A 159 24.57 3.18 6.77
N GLN A 160 24.60 3.09 8.09
CA GLN A 160 23.77 2.19 8.87
C GLN A 160 22.27 2.52 8.68
N GLN A 161 21.89 3.80 8.76
CA GLN A 161 20.52 4.25 8.54
C GLN A 161 20.02 3.95 7.13
N CYS A 162 20.87 4.08 6.11
CA CYS A 162 20.52 3.72 4.74
C CYS A 162 20.23 2.22 4.61
N ILE A 163 21.08 1.37 5.20
CA ILE A 163 20.92 -0.09 5.18
C ILE A 163 19.65 -0.50 5.92
N GLU A 164 19.45 -0.03 7.13
CA GLU A 164 18.28 -0.34 7.95
C GLU A 164 16.99 0.09 7.25
N GLY A 165 16.95 1.29 6.68
CA GLY A 165 15.81 1.77 5.92
C GLY A 165 15.45 0.87 4.73
N MET A 166 16.44 0.38 3.97
CA MET A 166 16.21 -0.59 2.90
C MET A 166 15.65 -1.92 3.41
N LEU A 167 16.12 -2.39 4.57
CA LEU A 167 15.70 -3.67 5.14
C LEU A 167 14.34 -3.61 5.82
N CYS A 168 13.97 -2.45 6.35
CA CYS A 168 12.65 -2.21 6.96
C CYS A 168 11.52 -2.09 5.92
N MET A 169 11.83 -2.00 4.63
CA MET A 169 10.81 -1.98 3.59
C MET A 169 9.97 -3.27 3.62
N PRO A 170 8.64 -3.18 3.41
CA PRO A 170 7.77 -4.35 3.42
C PRO A 170 8.22 -5.40 2.39
N GLY A 171 8.41 -6.64 2.80
CA GLY A 171 9.02 -7.72 2.00
C GLY A 171 8.11 -8.32 0.92
N TYR A 172 7.29 -7.52 0.24
CA TYR A 172 6.51 -7.95 -0.93
C TYR A 172 7.43 -8.36 -2.09
N ALA A 173 6.97 -9.23 -2.97
CA ALA A 173 7.79 -9.76 -4.07
C ALA A 173 8.37 -8.65 -4.97
N GLY A 174 7.57 -7.66 -5.36
CA GLY A 174 8.02 -6.50 -6.14
C GLY A 174 9.04 -5.65 -5.40
N MET A 175 8.79 -5.43 -4.10
CA MET A 175 9.72 -4.69 -3.24
C MET A 175 11.06 -5.38 -3.09
N ARG A 176 11.06 -6.69 -2.80
CA ARG A 176 12.32 -7.45 -2.66
C ARG A 176 13.18 -7.44 -3.91
N GLU A 177 12.56 -7.41 -5.09
CA GLU A 177 13.30 -7.29 -6.34
C GLU A 177 13.98 -5.92 -6.46
N GLN A 178 13.27 -4.84 -6.11
CA GLN A 178 13.85 -3.51 -6.09
C GLN A 178 14.97 -3.40 -5.05
N VAL A 179 14.73 -3.88 -3.82
CA VAL A 179 15.76 -3.91 -2.76
C VAL A 179 16.97 -4.72 -3.19
N LYS A 180 16.80 -5.84 -3.90
CA LYS A 180 17.94 -6.59 -4.46
C LYS A 180 18.77 -5.72 -5.41
N LYS A 181 18.12 -4.94 -6.30
CA LYS A 181 18.82 -4.01 -7.22
C LYS A 181 19.52 -2.87 -6.47
N LEU A 182 18.86 -2.29 -5.47
CA LEU A 182 19.44 -1.25 -4.60
C LEU A 182 20.65 -1.79 -3.83
N LYS A 183 20.58 -3.02 -3.31
CA LYS A 183 21.73 -3.70 -2.69
C LYS A 183 22.90 -3.87 -3.64
N SER A 184 22.62 -4.30 -4.88
CA SER A 184 23.67 -4.46 -5.89
C SER A 184 24.33 -3.12 -6.21
N LEU A 185 23.55 -2.05 -6.31
CA LEU A 185 24.07 -0.68 -6.47
C LEU A 185 24.95 -0.28 -5.29
N PHE A 186 24.46 -0.48 -4.05
CA PHE A 186 25.22 -0.16 -2.84
C PHE A 186 26.58 -0.90 -2.82
N VAL A 187 26.57 -2.20 -3.09
CA VAL A 187 27.80 -3.01 -3.10
C VAL A 187 28.79 -2.51 -4.16
N ALA A 188 28.30 -2.16 -5.35
CA ALA A 188 29.14 -1.64 -6.44
C ALA A 188 29.74 -0.28 -6.09
N GLU A 189 28.94 0.65 -5.55
CA GLU A 189 29.42 1.98 -5.15
C GLU A 189 30.32 1.92 -3.93
N TRP A 190 30.05 1.05 -2.96
CA TRP A 190 30.94 0.82 -1.82
C TRP A 190 32.34 0.42 -2.26
N LYS A 191 32.46 -0.58 -3.14
CA LYS A 191 33.73 -1.04 -3.72
C LYS A 191 34.48 0.09 -4.46
N ARG A 192 33.76 0.93 -5.18
CA ARG A 192 34.33 2.02 -5.97
C ARG A 192 34.88 3.16 -5.11
N ARG A 193 34.31 3.40 -3.95
CA ARG A 193 34.54 4.61 -3.15
C ARG A 193 35.27 4.37 -1.84
N ARG A 194 35.34 3.14 -1.38
CA ARG A 194 35.99 2.79 -0.12
C ARG A 194 37.24 1.91 -0.38
N PRO A 195 38.28 1.99 0.48
CA PRO A 195 39.43 1.13 0.35
C PRO A 195 39.05 -0.36 0.36
N ASP A 196 39.85 -1.18 -0.31
CA ASP A 196 39.58 -2.64 -0.38
C ASP A 196 39.58 -3.33 0.98
N THR A 197 40.19 -2.73 1.99
CA THR A 197 40.17 -3.19 3.39
C THR A 197 38.83 -2.92 4.10
N ALA A 198 38.01 -2.02 3.57
CA ALA A 198 36.73 -1.68 4.19
C ALA A 198 35.70 -2.80 4.00
N LYS A 199 35.35 -3.47 5.11
CA LYS A 199 34.32 -4.52 5.10
C LYS A 199 32.97 -3.95 4.60
N ASN A 200 32.36 -4.60 3.60
CA ASN A 200 31.08 -4.20 3.09
C ASN A 200 29.96 -4.51 4.10
N PRO A 201 29.25 -3.49 4.62
CA PRO A 201 28.25 -3.68 5.66
C PRO A 201 26.99 -4.40 5.18
N MET A 202 26.77 -4.52 3.85
CA MET A 202 25.65 -5.26 3.25
C MET A 202 25.90 -6.77 3.16
N THR A 203 27.07 -7.26 3.56
CA THR A 203 27.43 -8.69 3.49
C THR A 203 26.55 -9.51 4.44
N GLY A 204 25.90 -10.55 3.93
CA GLY A 204 25.05 -11.46 4.73
C GLY A 204 23.66 -10.92 5.07
N VAL A 205 23.38 -9.67 4.79
CA VAL A 205 22.11 -9.03 5.16
C VAL A 205 20.99 -9.44 4.18
N ARG A 206 19.83 -9.86 4.72
CA ARG A 206 18.69 -10.30 3.92
C ARG A 206 17.41 -9.58 4.34
N GLN A 207 16.64 -9.10 3.37
CA GLN A 207 15.30 -8.59 3.60
C GLN A 207 14.34 -9.74 3.93
N ARG A 208 13.51 -9.55 4.97
CA ARG A 208 12.51 -10.53 5.37
C ARG A 208 11.34 -10.58 4.37
N TYR A 209 10.71 -11.75 4.26
CA TYR A 209 9.45 -11.89 3.53
C TYR A 209 8.33 -11.22 4.31
N VAL A 210 7.38 -10.61 3.58
CA VAL A 210 6.16 -10.14 4.23
C VAL A 210 5.35 -11.34 4.74
N GLN A 211 5.03 -11.32 6.02
CA GLN A 211 4.13 -12.30 6.63
C GLN A 211 2.69 -11.78 6.58
N ARG A 212 1.71 -12.70 6.63
CA ARG A 212 0.33 -12.33 6.81
C ARG A 212 0.14 -11.78 8.22
N LEU A 213 -0.26 -10.52 8.32
CA LEU A 213 -0.49 -9.86 9.60
C LEU A 213 -1.97 -9.94 9.97
N ALA A 214 -2.25 -10.08 11.27
CA ALA A 214 -3.59 -9.89 11.82
C ALA A 214 -4.05 -8.44 11.59
N ASN A 215 -5.37 -8.22 11.63
CA ASN A 215 -5.88 -6.86 11.60
C ASN A 215 -5.45 -6.12 12.87
N SER A 216 -4.96 -4.89 12.69
CA SER A 216 -4.60 -3.97 13.75
C SER A 216 -5.31 -2.65 13.49
N GLY A 217 -5.97 -2.09 14.51
CA GLY A 217 -6.77 -0.88 14.43
C GLY A 217 -8.02 -0.93 15.29
N HIS A 218 -8.93 -0.02 15.06
CA HIS A 218 -10.13 0.20 15.87
C HIS A 218 -11.38 0.31 15.00
N ARG A 219 -12.55 0.21 15.61
CA ARG A 219 -13.79 0.62 14.98
C ARG A 219 -13.82 2.14 14.86
N LEU A 220 -14.40 2.66 13.78
CA LEU A 220 -14.48 4.10 13.56
C LEU A 220 -15.17 4.82 14.72
N SER A 221 -16.21 4.22 15.29
CA SER A 221 -16.91 4.77 16.46
C SER A 221 -16.02 4.88 17.72
N GLN A 222 -15.08 3.96 17.91
CA GLN A 222 -14.11 4.00 19.00
C GLN A 222 -13.07 5.09 18.76
N LEU A 223 -12.57 5.21 17.53
CA LEU A 223 -11.60 6.23 17.16
C LEU A 223 -12.15 7.63 17.40
N VAL A 224 -13.38 7.90 16.95
CA VAL A 224 -14.05 9.21 17.17
C VAL A 224 -14.25 9.51 18.65
N LYS A 225 -14.59 8.51 19.48
CA LYS A 225 -14.76 8.71 20.94
C LYS A 225 -13.46 9.02 21.67
N ASN A 226 -12.34 8.46 21.21
CA ASN A 226 -11.03 8.66 21.84
C ASN A 226 -10.45 10.06 21.55
N MET A 227 -11.06 10.81 20.63
CA MET A 227 -10.62 12.15 20.22
C MET A 227 -11.57 13.26 20.71
N ALA A 228 -12.72 12.90 21.24
CA ALA A 228 -13.68 13.83 21.84
C ALA A 228 -13.42 13.97 23.34
#